data_87b7fe5b704d0079320bd12fdeb1ce15
#
_entry.id   87b7fe5b704d0079320bd12fdeb1ce15
#
_cell.length_a   1.000
_cell.length_b   1.000
_cell.length_c   1.000
_cell.angle_alpha   90.00
_cell.angle_beta   90.00
_cell.angle_gamma   90.00
#
_symmetry.space_group_name_H-M   'P 1'
#
loop_
_entity.id
_entity.type
_entity.pdbx_description
1 polymer ?
#
loop_
_entity_poly.entity_id
_entity_poly.type
_entity_poly.pdbx_seq_one_letter_code
_entity_poly.pdbx_strand_id
1 'polypeptide(L)'
;MPQEWNISYGNLRFLLKPMGFKHTGLFPEQAVNWDWFSEIIGDAVRSGRSVKVLNLFAYTGGATVAAAAAGASVCHVDAAKGMVAQAKQNAALSGLAGAPIRYIVDDCQKFVEREIRRGNKYDGIIMDPPSYGRGPTGEVWKIEDSVDGLIRLSASLLSDSPLFFLINSYTTGLSPLTMKYILDRYVTDRCGGVSEAAEIALPVKSTHGLLPCGASARWYAK
;
A
#
# COMPACT_ATOMS: atom_id res chain seq x y z
N MET A 1 9.89 -4.22 -28.72
CA MET A 1 9.69 -3.53 -27.46
C MET A 1 10.97 -3.56 -26.66
N PRO A 2 11.35 -2.48 -25.95
CA PRO A 2 12.49 -2.55 -25.02
C PRO A 2 12.22 -3.61 -23.94
N GLN A 3 13.28 -4.23 -23.43
CA GLN A 3 13.15 -5.21 -22.35
C GLN A 3 12.79 -4.54 -21.03
N GLU A 4 13.16 -3.29 -20.84
CA GLU A 4 12.82 -2.45 -19.70
C GLU A 4 12.87 -0.97 -20.07
N TRP A 5 12.09 -0.14 -19.37
CA TRP A 5 12.07 1.32 -19.54
C TRP A 5 11.64 2.01 -18.25
N ASN A 6 11.88 3.31 -18.15
CA ASN A 6 11.49 4.10 -17.01
C ASN A 6 10.27 4.97 -17.35
N ILE A 7 9.37 5.14 -16.39
CA ILE A 7 8.32 6.16 -16.41
C ILE A 7 8.45 7.07 -15.20
N SER A 8 7.85 8.25 -15.29
CA SER A 8 7.82 9.22 -14.18
C SER A 8 6.39 9.56 -13.78
N TYR A 9 6.20 9.81 -12.50
CA TYR A 9 5.01 10.41 -11.92
C TYR A 9 5.43 11.52 -10.97
N GLY A 10 5.21 12.78 -11.34
CA GLY A 10 5.83 13.90 -10.64
C GLY A 10 7.35 13.74 -10.58
N ASN A 11 7.90 13.77 -9.38
CA ASN A 11 9.34 13.59 -9.13
C ASN A 11 9.75 12.12 -8.96
N LEU A 12 8.80 11.18 -8.98
CA LEU A 12 9.07 9.75 -8.79
C LEU A 12 9.40 9.10 -10.13
N ARG A 13 10.27 8.08 -10.10
CA ARG A 13 10.68 7.31 -11.27
C ARG A 13 10.58 5.83 -10.98
N PHE A 14 10.03 5.10 -11.95
CA PHE A 14 9.75 3.67 -11.81
C PHE A 14 10.29 2.90 -13.02
N LEU A 15 10.98 1.81 -12.75
CA LEU A 15 11.41 0.84 -13.75
C LEU A 15 10.23 -0.05 -14.11
N LEU A 16 9.90 -0.12 -15.39
CA LEU A 16 8.92 -1.04 -15.95
C LEU A 16 9.63 -2.09 -16.81
N LYS A 17 9.14 -3.31 -16.73
CA LYS A 17 9.54 -4.42 -17.60
C LYS A 17 8.39 -5.41 -17.76
N PRO A 18 8.25 -6.04 -18.93
CA PRO A 18 7.28 -7.12 -19.09
C PRO A 18 7.58 -8.25 -18.10
N MET A 19 6.60 -8.59 -17.29
CA MET A 19 6.65 -9.68 -16.31
C MET A 19 5.67 -10.77 -16.70
N GLY A 20 5.73 -11.93 -16.04
CA GLY A 20 4.68 -12.93 -16.14
C GLY A 20 3.30 -12.36 -15.75
N PHE A 21 2.23 -13.04 -16.16
CA PHE A 21 0.83 -12.68 -15.85
C PHE A 21 0.40 -11.27 -16.30
N LYS A 22 0.97 -10.74 -17.39
CA LYS A 22 0.65 -9.44 -17.99
C LYS A 22 0.98 -8.23 -17.11
N HIS A 23 1.77 -8.39 -16.06
CA HIS A 23 2.22 -7.29 -15.22
C HIS A 23 3.41 -6.57 -15.85
N THR A 24 3.52 -5.26 -15.62
CA THR A 24 4.63 -4.42 -16.13
C THR A 24 5.47 -3.81 -15.02
N GLY A 25 5.12 -4.05 -13.77
CA GLY A 25 5.87 -3.56 -12.62
C GLY A 25 5.29 -2.31 -11.95
N LEU A 26 4.15 -1.79 -12.41
CA LEU A 26 3.46 -0.70 -11.75
C LEU A 26 1.95 -0.76 -12.03
N PHE A 27 1.18 -0.26 -11.09
CA PHE A 27 -0.27 -0.05 -11.17
C PHE A 27 -0.55 1.46 -11.16
N PRO A 28 -0.66 2.12 -12.33
CA PRO A 28 -0.73 3.57 -12.42
C PRO A 28 -2.01 4.15 -11.81
N GLU A 29 -3.09 3.40 -11.73
CA GLU A 29 -4.34 3.79 -11.06
C GLU A 29 -4.16 4.05 -9.56
N GLN A 30 -3.10 3.51 -8.96
CA GLN A 30 -2.77 3.76 -7.55
C GLN A 30 -2.22 5.17 -7.30
N ALA A 31 -1.94 5.95 -8.35
CA ALA A 31 -1.43 7.32 -8.20
C ALA A 31 -2.38 8.19 -7.37
N VAL A 32 -3.69 8.01 -7.50
CA VAL A 32 -4.70 8.74 -6.68
C VAL A 32 -4.56 8.44 -5.18
N ASN A 33 -4.10 7.25 -4.83
CA ASN A 33 -3.81 6.88 -3.45
C ASN A 33 -2.46 7.46 -3.00
N TRP A 34 -1.45 7.47 -3.91
CA TRP A 34 -0.14 8.05 -3.58
C TRP A 34 -0.25 9.53 -3.28
N ASP A 35 -1.01 10.29 -4.07
CA ASP A 35 -1.25 11.71 -3.83
C ASP A 35 -1.95 11.93 -2.48
N TRP A 36 -3.02 11.18 -2.22
CA TRP A 36 -3.81 11.30 -1.00
C TRP A 36 -2.99 11.07 0.27
N PHE A 37 -2.29 9.95 0.40
CA PHE A 37 -1.52 9.72 1.63
C PHE A 37 -0.23 10.55 1.69
N SER A 38 0.34 10.96 0.55
CA SER A 38 1.51 11.84 0.53
C SER A 38 1.19 13.23 1.07
N GLU A 39 0.00 13.76 0.82
CA GLU A 39 -0.47 15.00 1.40
C GLU A 39 -0.55 14.87 2.94
N ILE A 40 -1.21 13.83 3.45
CA ILE A 40 -1.33 13.57 4.89
C ILE A 40 0.04 13.44 5.56
N ILE A 41 0.95 12.66 4.95
CA ILE A 41 2.33 12.48 5.45
C ILE A 41 3.06 13.82 5.45
N GLY A 42 2.99 14.56 4.33
CA GLY A 42 3.67 15.84 4.16
C GLY A 42 3.22 16.88 5.19
N ASP A 43 1.93 16.95 5.49
CA ASP A 43 1.38 17.86 6.52
C ASP A 43 1.91 17.49 7.91
N ALA A 44 1.89 16.22 8.27
CA ALA A 44 2.43 15.76 9.54
C ALA A 44 3.94 16.03 9.68
N VAL A 45 4.72 15.79 8.62
CA VAL A 45 6.16 16.06 8.60
C VAL A 45 6.44 17.57 8.71
N ARG A 46 5.69 18.42 7.98
CA ARG A 46 5.81 19.88 8.09
C ARG A 46 5.48 20.41 9.48
N SER A 47 4.60 19.72 10.20
CA SER A 47 4.33 20.05 11.61
C SER A 47 5.40 19.55 12.60
N GLY A 48 6.49 18.95 12.10
CA GLY A 48 7.61 18.44 12.91
C GLY A 48 7.44 17.00 13.40
N ARG A 49 6.41 16.28 12.91
CA ARG A 49 6.15 14.90 13.32
C ARG A 49 6.97 13.90 12.49
N SER A 50 7.61 12.94 13.18
CA SER A 50 8.16 11.74 12.51
C SER A 50 7.03 10.79 12.16
N VAL A 51 6.94 10.38 10.89
CA VAL A 51 5.89 9.50 10.39
C VAL A 51 6.47 8.13 10.05
N LYS A 52 5.86 7.06 10.55
CA LYS A 52 6.20 5.67 10.25
C LYS A 52 5.08 5.00 9.48
N VAL A 53 5.37 4.46 8.29
CA VAL A 53 4.40 3.80 7.43
C VAL A 53 4.75 2.32 7.26
N LEU A 54 3.75 1.45 7.42
CA LEU A 54 3.83 0.03 7.06
C LEU A 54 3.14 -0.18 5.72
N ASN A 55 3.88 -0.72 4.75
CA ASN A 55 3.33 -1.10 3.44
C ASN A 55 3.43 -2.61 3.27
N LEU A 56 2.28 -3.28 3.24
CA LEU A 56 2.11 -4.73 3.10
C LEU A 56 1.70 -5.08 1.67
N PHE A 57 2.17 -6.22 1.16
CA PHE A 57 2.03 -6.62 -0.25
C PHE A 57 2.57 -5.53 -1.18
N ALA A 58 3.74 -5.02 -0.80
CA ALA A 58 4.23 -3.74 -1.28
C ALA A 58 4.77 -3.79 -2.72
N TYR A 59 4.81 -4.99 -3.35
CA TYR A 59 5.17 -5.22 -4.74
C TYR A 59 6.49 -4.51 -5.13
N THR A 60 6.52 -3.79 -6.24
CA THR A 60 7.68 -3.03 -6.72
C THR A 60 7.86 -1.67 -6.05
N GLY A 61 7.07 -1.38 -5.01
CA GLY A 61 7.27 -0.26 -4.13
C GLY A 61 6.69 1.08 -4.58
N GLY A 62 5.69 1.12 -5.47
CA GLY A 62 5.06 2.38 -5.88
C GLY A 62 4.63 3.23 -4.67
N ALA A 63 3.80 2.67 -3.79
CA ALA A 63 3.36 3.33 -2.56
C ALA A 63 4.51 3.59 -1.56
N THR A 64 5.50 2.69 -1.49
CA THR A 64 6.70 2.86 -0.65
C THR A 64 7.50 4.10 -1.05
N VAL A 65 7.75 4.25 -2.36
CA VAL A 65 8.52 5.38 -2.92
C VAL A 65 7.75 6.69 -2.70
N ALA A 66 6.43 6.69 -2.93
CA ALA A 66 5.61 7.87 -2.70
C ALA A 66 5.59 8.30 -1.22
N ALA A 67 5.39 7.35 -0.29
CA ALA A 67 5.40 7.65 1.15
C ALA A 67 6.78 8.14 1.64
N ALA A 68 7.87 7.54 1.15
CA ALA A 68 9.23 7.96 1.49
C ALA A 68 9.55 9.35 0.92
N ALA A 69 9.10 9.67 -0.31
CA ALA A 69 9.25 10.99 -0.91
C ALA A 69 8.49 12.07 -0.12
N ALA A 70 7.37 11.72 0.51
CA ALA A 70 6.62 12.60 1.40
C ALA A 70 7.27 12.79 2.79
N GLY A 71 8.36 12.07 3.08
CA GLY A 71 9.16 12.20 4.31
C GLY A 71 8.93 11.12 5.36
N ALA A 72 8.18 10.07 5.06
CA ALA A 72 7.98 8.97 6.01
C ALA A 72 9.18 8.01 6.08
N SER A 73 9.37 7.40 7.25
CA SER A 73 10.10 6.15 7.39
C SER A 73 9.18 4.99 7.00
N VAL A 74 9.60 4.14 6.07
CA VAL A 74 8.72 3.10 5.50
C VAL A 74 9.23 1.71 5.80
N CYS A 75 8.36 0.83 6.29
CA CYS A 75 8.58 -0.61 6.31
C CYS A 75 7.86 -1.25 5.12
N HIS A 76 8.64 -1.65 4.12
CA HIS A 76 8.19 -2.31 2.88
C HIS A 76 8.24 -3.82 3.06
N VAL A 77 7.11 -4.49 2.95
CA VAL A 77 7.00 -5.96 3.14
C VAL A 77 6.33 -6.60 1.93
N ASP A 78 7.03 -7.54 1.33
CA ASP A 78 6.52 -8.38 0.25
C ASP A 78 7.15 -9.76 0.29
N ALA A 79 6.41 -10.81 -0.06
CA ALA A 79 6.93 -12.17 -0.05
C ALA A 79 7.88 -12.46 -1.22
N ALA A 80 7.81 -11.70 -2.31
CA ALA A 80 8.58 -11.92 -3.53
C ALA A 80 9.91 -11.13 -3.50
N LYS A 81 11.03 -11.84 -3.29
CA LYS A 81 12.37 -11.25 -3.25
C LYS A 81 12.69 -10.35 -4.46
N GLY A 82 12.25 -10.75 -5.66
CA GLY A 82 12.46 -9.97 -6.89
C GLY A 82 11.71 -8.62 -6.85
N MET A 83 10.51 -8.59 -6.28
CA MET A 83 9.72 -7.37 -6.14
C MET A 83 10.35 -6.41 -5.13
N VAL A 84 10.80 -6.93 -3.99
CA VAL A 84 11.53 -6.14 -2.99
C VAL A 84 12.84 -5.56 -3.56
N ALA A 85 13.56 -6.32 -4.38
CA ALA A 85 14.76 -5.81 -5.05
C ALA A 85 14.42 -4.68 -6.04
N GLN A 86 13.35 -4.82 -6.81
CA GLN A 86 12.90 -3.77 -7.73
C GLN A 86 12.39 -2.53 -6.98
N ALA A 87 11.73 -2.69 -5.83
CA ALA A 87 11.34 -1.57 -4.98
C ALA A 87 12.54 -0.73 -4.53
N LYS A 88 13.65 -1.38 -4.19
CA LYS A 88 14.91 -0.71 -3.86
C LYS A 88 15.49 0.05 -5.07
N GLN A 89 15.40 -0.53 -6.28
CA GLN A 89 15.81 0.16 -7.51
C GLN A 89 14.92 1.39 -7.79
N ASN A 90 13.60 1.28 -7.63
CA ASN A 90 12.66 2.38 -7.82
C ASN A 90 12.90 3.53 -6.83
N ALA A 91 13.21 3.22 -5.58
CA ALA A 91 13.61 4.23 -4.61
C ALA A 91 14.90 4.95 -5.03
N ALA A 92 15.91 4.21 -5.48
CA ALA A 92 17.17 4.79 -5.96
C ALA A 92 16.96 5.67 -7.20
N LEU A 93 16.17 5.22 -8.19
CA LEU A 93 15.79 5.99 -9.38
C LEU A 93 15.06 7.29 -9.04
N SER A 94 14.31 7.31 -7.96
CA SER A 94 13.59 8.46 -7.44
C SER A 94 14.44 9.37 -6.53
N GLY A 95 15.76 9.13 -6.43
CA GLY A 95 16.64 9.92 -5.56
C GLY A 95 16.55 9.58 -4.07
N LEU A 96 15.90 8.47 -3.71
CA LEU A 96 15.60 8.06 -2.34
C LEU A 96 16.49 6.92 -1.84
N ALA A 97 17.69 6.72 -2.42
CA ALA A 97 18.60 5.63 -2.01
C ALA A 97 19.00 5.71 -0.53
N GLY A 98 19.05 6.91 0.05
CA GLY A 98 19.35 7.15 1.48
C GLY A 98 18.11 7.32 2.35
N ALA A 99 16.90 7.19 1.81
CA ALA A 99 15.68 7.32 2.61
C ALA A 99 15.54 6.17 3.62
N PRO A 100 14.88 6.41 4.77
CA PRO A 100 14.73 5.42 5.84
C PRO A 100 13.69 4.36 5.45
N ILE A 101 14.00 3.52 4.46
CA ILE A 101 13.16 2.43 4.00
C ILE A 101 13.74 1.09 4.46
N ARG A 102 12.97 0.35 5.22
CA ARG A 102 13.29 -1.02 5.64
C ARG A 102 12.63 -2.01 4.69
N TYR A 103 13.43 -2.75 3.93
CA TYR A 103 12.96 -3.74 2.94
C TYR A 103 12.94 -5.14 3.57
N ILE A 104 11.79 -5.80 3.55
CA ILE A 104 11.54 -7.10 4.18
C ILE A 104 10.97 -8.06 3.13
N VAL A 105 11.63 -9.21 2.97
CA VAL A 105 11.10 -10.33 2.20
C VAL A 105 10.45 -11.31 3.16
N ASP A 106 9.12 -11.30 3.25
CA ASP A 106 8.39 -12.11 4.22
C ASP A 106 6.89 -12.22 3.87
N ASP A 107 6.23 -13.22 4.46
CA ASP A 107 4.78 -13.30 4.50
C ASP A 107 4.20 -12.14 5.33
N CYS A 108 3.24 -11.41 4.76
CA CYS A 108 2.70 -10.20 5.38
C CYS A 108 1.98 -10.48 6.71
N GLN A 109 1.19 -11.54 6.80
CA GLN A 109 0.49 -11.86 8.04
C GLN A 109 1.48 -12.28 9.15
N LYS A 110 2.42 -13.15 8.84
CA LYS A 110 3.48 -13.56 9.79
C LYS A 110 4.33 -12.36 10.22
N PHE A 111 4.58 -11.42 9.32
CA PHE A 111 5.27 -10.18 9.65
C PHE A 111 4.46 -9.32 10.63
N VAL A 112 3.17 -9.08 10.37
CA VAL A 112 2.28 -8.33 11.26
C VAL A 112 2.24 -8.95 12.66
N GLU A 113 2.06 -10.27 12.77
CA GLU A 113 2.05 -10.98 14.05
C GLU A 113 3.37 -10.81 14.83
N ARG A 114 4.52 -10.77 14.12
CA ARG A 114 5.82 -10.50 14.78
C ARG A 114 5.95 -9.06 15.24
N GLU A 115 5.48 -8.10 14.45
CA GLU A 115 5.51 -6.68 14.85
C GLU A 115 4.60 -6.41 16.06
N ILE A 116 3.46 -7.09 16.17
CA ILE A 116 2.59 -7.06 17.35
C ILE A 116 3.37 -7.56 18.59
N ARG A 117 4.04 -8.71 18.49
CA ARG A 117 4.83 -9.26 19.62
C ARG A 117 6.00 -8.37 20.01
N ARG A 118 6.55 -7.58 19.07
CA ARG A 118 7.63 -6.61 19.32
C ARG A 118 7.14 -5.27 19.86
N GLY A 119 5.83 -5.04 19.90
CA GLY A 119 5.25 -3.77 20.31
C GLY A 119 5.50 -2.62 19.32
N ASN A 120 5.86 -2.91 18.06
CA ASN A 120 6.08 -1.88 17.06
C ASN A 120 4.76 -1.22 16.66
N LYS A 121 4.82 0.09 16.35
CA LYS A 121 3.66 0.90 15.95
C LYS A 121 3.96 1.72 14.72
N TYR A 122 2.90 2.02 13.96
CA TYR A 122 2.94 2.74 12.70
C TYR A 122 1.86 3.82 12.68
N ASP A 123 2.15 4.94 12.04
CA ASP A 123 1.24 6.07 11.89
C ASP A 123 0.35 5.91 10.66
N GLY A 124 0.82 5.21 9.65
CA GLY A 124 0.06 4.87 8.46
C GLY A 124 0.25 3.40 8.08
N ILE A 125 -0.83 2.77 7.58
CA ILE A 125 -0.80 1.41 7.05
C ILE A 125 -1.36 1.43 5.64
N ILE A 126 -0.64 0.79 4.72
CA ILE A 126 -1.04 0.56 3.34
C ILE A 126 -1.04 -0.95 3.10
N MET A 127 -2.09 -1.47 2.47
CA MET A 127 -2.11 -2.87 2.06
C MET A 127 -2.82 -3.05 0.71
N ASP A 128 -2.24 -3.90 -0.10
CA ASP A 128 -2.75 -4.26 -1.43
C ASP A 128 -2.73 -5.79 -1.61
N PRO A 129 -3.55 -6.52 -0.82
CA PRO A 129 -3.51 -7.97 -0.81
C PRO A 129 -4.00 -8.55 -2.13
N PRO A 130 -3.36 -9.63 -2.64
CA PRO A 130 -3.81 -10.29 -3.85
C PRO A 130 -5.16 -10.98 -3.63
N SER A 131 -5.95 -11.13 -4.70
CA SER A 131 -7.21 -11.89 -4.65
C SER A 131 -6.99 -13.33 -4.23
N TYR A 132 -5.88 -13.92 -4.71
CA TYR A 132 -5.49 -15.30 -4.45
C TYR A 132 -3.97 -15.42 -4.35
N GLY A 133 -3.48 -16.27 -3.46
CA GLY A 133 -2.06 -16.57 -3.33
C GLY A 133 -1.82 -17.97 -2.75
N ARG A 134 -0.61 -18.49 -2.97
CA ARG A 134 -0.14 -19.72 -2.33
C ARG A 134 1.17 -19.45 -1.61
N GLY A 135 1.23 -19.81 -0.35
CA GLY A 135 2.45 -19.78 0.43
C GLY A 135 3.39 -20.94 0.07
N PRO A 136 4.67 -20.87 0.46
CA PRO A 136 5.69 -21.86 0.12
C PRO A 136 5.42 -23.26 0.72
N THR A 137 4.63 -23.35 1.77
CA THR A 137 4.25 -24.61 2.43
C THR A 137 2.84 -25.07 2.07
N GLY A 138 2.22 -24.44 1.04
CA GLY A 138 0.92 -24.84 0.50
C GLY A 138 -0.27 -24.10 1.10
N GLU A 139 -0.04 -23.13 1.97
CA GLU A 139 -1.10 -22.27 2.51
C GLU A 139 -1.81 -21.54 1.37
N VAL A 140 -3.12 -21.48 1.46
CA VAL A 140 -3.95 -20.78 0.47
C VAL A 140 -4.45 -19.48 1.08
N TRP A 141 -4.09 -18.37 0.44
CA TRP A 141 -4.68 -17.07 0.67
C TRP A 141 -5.85 -16.88 -0.30
N LYS A 142 -6.99 -16.53 0.24
CA LYS A 142 -8.13 -15.95 -0.50
C LYS A 142 -8.56 -14.70 0.23
N ILE A 143 -8.70 -13.61 -0.50
CA ILE A 143 -8.98 -12.31 0.12
C ILE A 143 -10.31 -12.33 0.88
N GLU A 144 -11.34 -12.99 0.34
CA GLU A 144 -12.67 -13.08 0.93
C GLU A 144 -12.66 -13.76 2.32
N ASP A 145 -11.77 -14.74 2.49
CA ASP A 145 -11.65 -15.52 3.72
C ASP A 145 -10.72 -14.86 4.75
N SER A 146 -9.79 -14.01 4.29
CA SER A 146 -8.62 -13.63 5.08
C SER A 146 -8.51 -12.13 5.38
N VAL A 147 -9.16 -11.27 4.58
CA VAL A 147 -8.96 -9.81 4.66
C VAL A 147 -9.45 -9.21 5.97
N ASP A 148 -10.57 -9.67 6.50
CA ASP A 148 -11.10 -9.20 7.80
C ASP A 148 -10.10 -9.44 8.93
N GLY A 149 -9.58 -10.66 9.03
CA GLY A 149 -8.56 -11.02 10.02
C GLY A 149 -7.27 -10.23 9.88
N LEU A 150 -6.80 -10.01 8.64
CA LEU A 150 -5.58 -9.26 8.38
C LEU A 150 -5.74 -7.77 8.73
N ILE A 151 -6.87 -7.14 8.36
CA ILE A 151 -7.15 -5.76 8.74
C ILE A 151 -7.23 -5.62 10.26
N ARG A 152 -7.92 -6.52 10.95
CA ARG A 152 -8.00 -6.55 12.41
C ARG A 152 -6.62 -6.63 13.08
N LEU A 153 -5.76 -7.53 12.61
CA LEU A 153 -4.38 -7.67 13.13
C LEU A 153 -3.56 -6.41 12.84
N SER A 154 -3.60 -5.92 11.60
CA SER A 154 -2.84 -4.74 11.18
C SER A 154 -3.30 -3.47 11.91
N ALA A 155 -4.61 -3.31 12.15
CA ALA A 155 -5.14 -2.20 12.92
C ALA A 155 -4.55 -2.11 14.33
N SER A 156 -4.18 -3.25 14.94
CA SER A 156 -3.52 -3.25 16.26
C SER A 156 -2.11 -2.65 16.24
N LEU A 157 -1.51 -2.52 15.05
CA LEU A 157 -0.20 -1.88 14.85
C LEU A 157 -0.28 -0.35 14.70
N LEU A 158 -1.46 0.23 14.61
CA LEU A 158 -1.60 1.68 14.58
C LEU A 158 -1.09 2.30 15.88
N SER A 159 -0.39 3.43 15.77
CA SER A 159 0.10 4.24 16.90
C SER A 159 -1.07 4.83 17.70
N ASP A 160 -0.77 5.50 18.79
CA ASP A 160 -1.80 6.19 19.60
C ASP A 160 -2.38 7.42 18.90
N SER A 161 -1.69 7.93 17.88
CA SER A 161 -2.12 9.06 17.05
C SER A 161 -1.94 8.72 15.58
N PRO A 162 -2.67 7.73 15.04
CA PRO A 162 -2.49 7.29 13.67
C PRO A 162 -2.97 8.35 12.68
N LEU A 163 -2.43 8.32 11.48
CA LEU A 163 -2.77 9.27 10.42
C LEU A 163 -3.75 8.69 9.40
N PHE A 164 -3.44 7.48 8.91
CA PHE A 164 -4.27 6.85 7.87
C PHE A 164 -4.15 5.32 7.84
N PHE A 165 -5.16 4.71 7.22
CA PHE A 165 -5.17 3.30 6.82
C PHE A 165 -5.74 3.19 5.40
N LEU A 166 -5.03 2.53 4.51
CA LEU A 166 -5.43 2.29 3.12
C LEU A 166 -5.44 0.80 2.84
N ILE A 167 -6.55 0.32 2.27
CA ILE A 167 -6.63 -1.02 1.67
C ILE A 167 -7.14 -0.93 0.24
N ASN A 168 -6.51 -1.68 -0.65
CA ASN A 168 -6.90 -1.85 -2.04
C ASN A 168 -7.44 -3.25 -2.30
N SER A 169 -8.25 -3.39 -3.33
CA SER A 169 -8.68 -4.67 -3.85
C SER A 169 -8.95 -4.60 -5.35
N TYR A 170 -8.51 -5.63 -6.05
CA TYR A 170 -8.81 -5.88 -7.46
C TYR A 170 -9.73 -7.10 -7.62
N THR A 171 -10.34 -7.54 -6.52
CA THR A 171 -11.18 -8.73 -6.50
C THR A 171 -12.63 -8.38 -6.86
N THR A 172 -13.12 -8.97 -7.94
CA THR A 172 -14.54 -8.90 -8.29
C THR A 172 -15.36 -9.59 -7.19
N GLY A 173 -16.31 -8.88 -6.60
CA GLY A 173 -17.16 -9.41 -5.51
C GLY A 173 -16.78 -8.90 -4.12
N LEU A 174 -15.59 -8.35 -3.90
CA LEU A 174 -15.29 -7.60 -2.68
C LEU A 174 -15.61 -6.11 -2.91
N SER A 175 -16.81 -5.70 -2.53
CA SER A 175 -17.26 -4.33 -2.78
C SER A 175 -16.46 -3.31 -1.96
N PRO A 176 -16.32 -2.05 -2.45
CA PRO A 176 -15.70 -0.97 -1.68
C PRO A 176 -16.36 -0.78 -0.30
N LEU A 177 -17.69 -0.87 -0.22
CA LEU A 177 -18.43 -0.74 1.03
C LEU A 177 -18.12 -1.85 2.02
N THR A 178 -17.82 -3.07 1.58
CA THR A 178 -17.39 -4.15 2.47
C THR A 178 -16.05 -3.82 3.12
N MET A 179 -15.08 -3.32 2.34
CA MET A 179 -13.79 -2.89 2.88
C MET A 179 -13.95 -1.71 3.86
N LYS A 180 -14.80 -0.74 3.53
CA LYS A 180 -15.13 0.38 4.44
C LYS A 180 -15.73 -0.13 5.74
N TYR A 181 -16.71 -1.03 5.69
CA TYR A 181 -17.34 -1.62 6.87
C TYR A 181 -16.30 -2.29 7.80
N ILE A 182 -15.33 -3.01 7.23
CA ILE A 182 -14.25 -3.63 7.99
C ILE A 182 -13.35 -2.55 8.64
N LEU A 183 -13.01 -1.48 7.91
CA LEU A 183 -12.26 -0.35 8.47
C LEU A 183 -13.04 0.37 9.57
N ASP A 184 -14.34 0.58 9.39
CA ASP A 184 -15.17 1.19 10.42
C ASP A 184 -15.09 0.38 11.73
N ARG A 185 -15.25 -0.93 11.63
CA ARG A 185 -15.25 -1.85 12.77
C ARG A 185 -13.92 -1.90 13.52
N TYR A 186 -12.78 -1.89 12.83
CA TYR A 186 -11.48 -2.13 13.47
C TYR A 186 -10.63 -0.87 13.64
N VAL A 187 -10.92 0.18 12.88
CA VAL A 187 -10.13 1.42 12.91
C VAL A 187 -10.98 2.59 13.39
N THR A 188 -12.11 2.91 12.72
CA THR A 188 -12.93 4.07 13.06
C THR A 188 -13.52 3.96 14.47
N ASP A 189 -14.06 2.79 14.85
CA ASP A 189 -14.65 2.57 16.19
C ASP A 189 -13.61 2.76 17.31
N ARG A 190 -12.34 2.51 17.02
CA ARG A 190 -11.26 2.63 18.02
C ARG A 190 -10.57 3.98 18.01
N CYS A 191 -10.33 4.55 16.84
CA CYS A 191 -9.47 5.72 16.65
C CYS A 191 -10.27 7.00 16.33
N GLY A 192 -11.61 6.88 16.14
CA GLY A 192 -12.37 7.98 15.55
C GLY A 192 -12.02 8.17 14.07
N GLY A 193 -12.05 9.42 13.59
CA GLY A 193 -11.70 9.74 12.20
C GLY A 193 -12.83 9.44 11.22
N VAL A 194 -12.47 9.25 9.95
CA VAL A 194 -13.42 9.03 8.84
C VAL A 194 -12.93 7.90 7.95
N SER A 195 -13.84 6.98 7.61
CA SER A 195 -13.63 6.00 6.55
C SER A 195 -14.42 6.36 5.31
N GLU A 196 -13.81 6.17 4.17
CA GLU A 196 -14.44 6.30 2.84
C GLU A 196 -14.02 5.13 1.94
N ALA A 197 -14.81 4.84 0.92
CA ALA A 197 -14.47 3.84 -0.07
C ALA A 197 -15.04 4.19 -1.43
N ALA A 198 -14.27 3.91 -2.47
CA ALA A 198 -14.65 4.13 -3.85
C ALA A 198 -13.92 3.16 -4.78
N GLU A 199 -14.43 3.03 -5.99
CA GLU A 199 -13.65 2.47 -7.09
C GLU A 199 -12.51 3.42 -7.48
N ILE A 200 -11.39 2.83 -7.89
CA ILE A 200 -10.28 3.55 -8.50
C ILE A 200 -10.27 3.32 -10.00
N ALA A 201 -9.95 4.35 -10.76
CA ALA A 201 -10.04 4.30 -12.20
C ALA A 201 -8.96 5.15 -12.88
N LEU A 202 -8.66 4.82 -14.13
CA LEU A 202 -7.81 5.62 -15.02
C LEU A 202 -8.66 6.51 -15.93
N PRO A 203 -8.31 7.79 -16.11
CA PRO A 203 -9.00 8.66 -17.06
C PRO A 203 -8.70 8.23 -18.50
N VAL A 204 -9.74 8.09 -19.31
CA VAL A 204 -9.65 7.76 -20.74
C VAL A 204 -9.70 9.06 -21.57
N LYS A 205 -8.55 9.46 -22.11
CA LYS A 205 -8.41 10.75 -22.84
C LYS A 205 -9.33 10.87 -24.05
N SER A 206 -9.59 9.78 -24.77
CA SER A 206 -10.39 9.80 -26.01
C SER A 206 -11.89 9.91 -25.77
N THR A 207 -12.39 9.48 -24.62
CA THR A 207 -13.83 9.43 -24.32
C THR A 207 -14.24 10.32 -23.16
N HIS A 208 -13.27 10.89 -22.44
CA HIS A 208 -13.45 11.59 -21.16
C HIS A 208 -14.14 10.71 -20.07
N GLY A 209 -14.20 9.40 -20.29
CA GLY A 209 -14.71 8.43 -19.34
C GLY A 209 -13.64 7.98 -18.32
N LEU A 210 -14.05 7.09 -17.45
CA LEU A 210 -13.18 6.44 -16.47
C LEU A 210 -13.11 4.94 -16.76
N LEU A 211 -11.91 4.39 -16.82
CA LEU A 211 -11.67 2.95 -16.88
C LEU A 211 -11.57 2.41 -15.44
N PRO A 212 -12.58 1.66 -14.96
CA PRO A 212 -12.51 1.06 -13.63
C PRO A 212 -11.35 0.06 -13.55
N CYS A 213 -10.55 0.14 -12.49
CA CYS A 213 -9.38 -0.73 -12.31
C CYS A 213 -9.47 -1.59 -11.06
N GLY A 214 -10.02 -1.04 -9.97
CA GLY A 214 -10.12 -1.71 -8.68
C GLY A 214 -10.87 -0.83 -7.68
N ALA A 215 -10.71 -1.11 -6.40
CA ALA A 215 -11.35 -0.36 -5.33
C ALA A 215 -10.37 -0.06 -4.20
N SER A 216 -10.61 1.04 -3.50
CA SER A 216 -9.89 1.40 -2.28
C SER A 216 -10.87 1.73 -1.16
N ALA A 217 -10.51 1.34 0.06
CA ALA A 217 -11.08 1.92 1.25
C ALA A 217 -9.98 2.63 2.04
N ARG A 218 -10.29 3.82 2.53
CA ARG A 218 -9.38 4.73 3.20
C ARG A 218 -9.98 5.12 4.54
N TRP A 219 -9.15 5.14 5.56
CA TRP A 219 -9.44 5.79 6.83
C TRP A 219 -8.39 6.86 7.10
N TYR A 220 -8.80 7.99 7.68
CA TYR A 220 -7.89 9.06 8.11
C TYR A 220 -8.37 9.72 9.39
N ALA A 221 -7.42 10.17 10.20
CA ALA A 221 -7.69 10.96 11.39
C ALA A 221 -8.26 12.35 11.01
N LYS A 222 -9.13 12.88 11.86
CA LYS A 222 -9.62 14.28 11.74
C LYS A 222 -8.72 15.23 12.47
#